data_54126e74e53c81b0ccc52ffc461139f1
#
_entry.id   54126e74e53c81b0ccc52ffc461139f1
#
_cell.length_a   1.000
_cell.length_b   1.000
_cell.length_c   1.000
_cell.angle_alpha   90.00
_cell.angle_beta   90.00
_cell.angle_gamma   90.00
#
_symmetry.space_group_name_H-M   'P 1'
#
loop_
_entity.id
_entity.type
_entity.pdbx_description
1 polymer ?
#
loop_
_entity_poly.entity_id
_entity_poly.type
_entity_poly.pdbx_seq_one_letter_code
_entity_poly.pdbx_strand_id
1 'polypeptide(L)'
;TPLYSSAASDVYKRQASIEVIHDPRNAVRGAQAVYTDVWASMGQEQEQAEREQAFAGFCVDEDLMKEAGSGAVVLHCLPAHRGEEISPGVMEGSDSRIFDQAENRLHAQQALLAALMGGL
;
A
#
# COMPACT_ATOMS: atom_id res chain seq x y z
N THR A 1 -11.34 3.00 -15.86
CA THR A 1 -10.81 4.37 -15.81
C THR A 1 -10.37 4.64 -14.40
N PRO A 2 -9.10 4.93 -14.12
CA PRO A 2 -8.66 5.20 -12.77
C PRO A 2 -9.34 6.47 -12.25
N LEU A 3 -10.00 6.33 -11.10
CA LEU A 3 -10.64 7.45 -10.40
C LEU A 3 -9.56 8.25 -9.66
N TYR A 4 -8.76 8.99 -10.40
CA TYR A 4 -7.96 10.04 -9.78
C TYR A 4 -8.87 11.25 -9.55
N SER A 5 -9.00 11.71 -8.31
CA SER A 5 -9.53 13.05 -8.14
C SER A 5 -8.54 14.02 -8.82
N SER A 6 -9.01 14.78 -9.78
CA SER A 6 -8.19 15.70 -10.57
C SER A 6 -7.41 16.68 -9.68
N ALA A 7 -7.99 17.10 -8.56
CA ALA A 7 -7.35 18.00 -7.60
C ALA A 7 -6.15 17.36 -6.86
N ALA A 8 -6.28 16.11 -6.42
CA ALA A 8 -5.15 15.40 -5.78
C ALA A 8 -4.00 15.17 -6.76
N SER A 9 -4.32 14.77 -8.00
CA SER A 9 -3.33 14.60 -9.06
C SER A 9 -2.55 15.88 -9.35
N ASP A 10 -3.20 17.05 -9.34
CA ASP A 10 -2.51 18.32 -9.63
C ASP A 10 -1.60 18.79 -8.48
N VAL A 11 -1.95 18.51 -7.24
CA VAL A 11 -1.10 18.80 -6.08
C VAL A 11 0.15 17.91 -6.10
N TYR A 12 0.00 16.62 -6.36
CA TYR A 12 1.11 15.68 -6.41
C TYR A 12 2.06 15.93 -7.59
N LYS A 13 1.55 16.23 -8.77
CA LYS A 13 2.37 16.53 -9.96
C LYS A 13 3.34 17.71 -9.77
N ARG A 14 3.07 18.60 -8.84
CA ARG A 14 3.95 19.73 -8.53
C ARG A 14 5.10 19.37 -7.59
N GLN A 15 5.04 18.24 -6.89
CA GLN A 15 5.99 17.88 -5.83
C GLN A 15 6.76 16.60 -6.12
N ALA A 16 6.21 15.70 -6.93
CA ALA A 16 6.79 14.41 -7.22
C ALA A 16 6.44 13.93 -8.64
N SER A 17 7.22 13.01 -9.18
CA SER A 17 6.88 12.27 -10.39
C SER A 17 5.90 11.16 -10.04
N ILE A 18 4.79 11.07 -10.78
CA ILE A 18 3.80 9.99 -10.66
C ILE A 18 3.75 9.27 -11.98
N GLU A 19 3.97 7.97 -11.94
CA GLU A 19 3.89 7.09 -13.10
C GLU A 19 2.88 5.96 -12.84
N VAL A 20 2.07 5.61 -13.84
CA VAL A 20 1.13 4.49 -13.77
C VAL A 20 1.71 3.35 -14.60
N ILE A 21 2.08 2.27 -13.93
CA ILE A 21 2.69 1.09 -14.54
C ILE A 21 1.76 -0.11 -14.27
N HIS A 22 1.34 -0.80 -15.34
CA HIS A 22 0.40 -1.92 -15.23
C HIS A 22 1.08 -3.25 -14.88
N ASP A 23 2.39 -3.36 -15.06
CA ASP A 23 3.17 -4.52 -14.67
C ASP A 23 3.77 -4.29 -13.27
N PRO A 24 3.33 -5.03 -12.24
CA PRO A 24 3.79 -4.84 -10.88
C PRO A 24 5.31 -5.08 -10.72
N ARG A 25 5.91 -6.01 -11.47
CA ARG A 25 7.34 -6.26 -11.42
C ARG A 25 8.16 -5.07 -11.93
N ASN A 26 7.68 -4.41 -12.97
CA ASN A 26 8.31 -3.18 -13.45
C ASN A 26 8.06 -2.00 -12.52
N ALA A 27 6.89 -1.94 -11.91
CA ALA A 27 6.53 -0.85 -11.00
C ALA A 27 7.39 -0.82 -9.73
N VAL A 28 7.76 -2.00 -9.19
CA VAL A 28 8.51 -2.08 -7.93
C VAL A 28 10.02 -1.95 -8.10
N ARG A 29 10.56 -1.97 -9.31
CA ARG A 29 12.01 -1.90 -9.52
C ARG A 29 12.63 -0.64 -8.92
N GLY A 30 13.56 -0.83 -7.98
CA GLY A 30 14.22 0.26 -7.27
C GLY A 30 13.33 0.99 -6.27
N ALA A 31 12.15 0.47 -5.97
CA ALA A 31 11.28 1.01 -4.95
C ALA A 31 11.91 0.88 -3.56
N GLN A 32 11.78 1.90 -2.74
CA GLN A 32 12.19 1.88 -1.32
C GLN A 32 11.06 1.41 -0.42
N ALA A 33 9.81 1.54 -0.86
CA ALA A 33 8.65 1.05 -0.17
C ALA A 33 7.62 0.50 -1.17
N VAL A 34 7.03 -0.64 -0.85
CA VAL A 34 5.92 -1.24 -1.58
C VAL A 34 4.71 -1.17 -0.68
N TYR A 35 3.67 -0.46 -1.13
CA TYR A 35 2.43 -0.29 -0.39
C TYR A 35 1.31 -1.05 -1.08
N THR A 36 0.62 -1.91 -0.38
CA THR A 36 -0.54 -2.64 -0.91
C THR A 36 -1.79 -2.42 -0.05
N ASP A 37 -2.92 -2.78 -0.60
CA ASP A 37 -4.24 -2.71 0.03
C ASP A 37 -5.08 -3.90 -0.44
N VAL A 38 -6.18 -4.18 0.25
CA VAL A 38 -7.13 -5.24 -0.11
C VAL A 38 -7.72 -5.03 -1.50
N TRP A 39 -7.96 -6.12 -2.21
CA TRP A 39 -8.56 -6.06 -3.56
C TRP A 39 -10.04 -5.67 -3.53
N ALA A 40 -10.77 -6.06 -2.45
CA ALA A 40 -12.15 -5.70 -2.23
C ALA A 40 -12.32 -5.02 -0.88
N SER A 41 -12.82 -3.79 -0.87
CA SER A 41 -13.12 -3.06 0.35
C SER A 41 -14.37 -3.63 1.04
N MET A 42 -14.50 -3.42 2.35
CA MET A 42 -15.68 -3.80 3.11
C MET A 42 -16.97 -3.29 2.45
N GLY A 43 -17.96 -4.15 2.28
CA GLY A 43 -19.24 -3.82 1.62
C GLY A 43 -19.26 -4.07 0.11
N GLN A 44 -18.19 -4.60 -0.47
CA GLN A 44 -18.10 -4.93 -1.89
C GLN A 44 -17.96 -6.44 -2.16
N GLU A 45 -18.43 -7.27 -1.24
CA GLU A 45 -18.29 -8.73 -1.29
C GLU A 45 -18.95 -9.35 -2.54
N GLN A 46 -19.94 -8.68 -3.13
CA GLN A 46 -20.58 -9.14 -4.38
C GLN A 46 -19.65 -9.00 -5.61
N GLU A 47 -18.69 -8.11 -5.56
CA GLU A 47 -17.71 -7.87 -6.63
C GLU A 47 -16.38 -8.64 -6.39
N GLN A 48 -16.26 -9.35 -5.28
CA GLN A 48 -15.00 -9.97 -4.86
C GLN A 48 -14.45 -10.92 -5.92
N ALA A 49 -15.27 -11.80 -6.47
CA ALA A 49 -14.81 -12.76 -7.47
C ALA A 49 -14.32 -12.12 -8.78
N GLU A 50 -14.93 -11.01 -9.21
CA GLU A 50 -14.48 -10.26 -10.38
C GLU A 50 -13.15 -9.54 -10.09
N ARG A 51 -13.01 -9.00 -8.89
CA ARG A 51 -11.79 -8.32 -8.44
C ARG A 51 -10.63 -9.28 -8.26
N GLU A 52 -10.86 -10.45 -7.68
CA GLU A 52 -9.84 -11.51 -7.55
C GLU A 52 -9.27 -11.90 -8.93
N GLN A 53 -10.12 -12.01 -9.94
CA GLN A 53 -9.67 -12.29 -11.31
C GLN A 53 -8.92 -11.11 -11.92
N ALA A 54 -9.40 -9.89 -11.70
CA ALA A 54 -8.78 -8.68 -12.24
C ALA A 54 -7.43 -8.36 -11.61
N PHE A 55 -7.25 -8.69 -10.33
CA PHE A 55 -6.02 -8.46 -9.59
C PHE A 55 -5.13 -9.70 -9.47
N ALA A 56 -5.50 -10.82 -10.10
CA ALA A 56 -4.63 -11.98 -10.20
C ALA A 56 -3.25 -11.58 -10.75
N GLY A 57 -2.19 -11.85 -9.98
CA GLY A 57 -0.82 -11.43 -10.31
C GLY A 57 -0.35 -10.11 -9.68
N PHE A 58 -1.20 -9.44 -8.91
CA PHE A 58 -0.84 -8.25 -8.14
C PHE A 58 -0.59 -8.54 -6.65
N CYS A 59 -0.37 -9.78 -6.28
CA CYS A 59 0.04 -10.15 -4.94
C CYS A 59 1.46 -9.66 -4.64
N VAL A 60 1.64 -9.01 -3.51
CA VAL A 60 2.98 -8.69 -3.00
C VAL A 60 3.54 -9.94 -2.34
N ASP A 61 4.32 -10.68 -3.10
CA ASP A 61 4.99 -11.90 -2.69
C ASP A 61 6.52 -11.73 -2.60
N GLU A 62 7.20 -12.77 -2.19
CA GLU A 62 8.65 -12.78 -2.01
C GLU A 62 9.40 -12.55 -3.33
N ASP A 63 8.82 -12.99 -4.45
CA ASP A 63 9.45 -12.81 -5.77
C ASP A 63 9.30 -11.37 -6.26
N LEU A 64 8.16 -10.74 -6.00
CA LEU A 64 7.96 -9.32 -6.27
C LEU A 64 8.90 -8.45 -5.41
N MET A 65 9.08 -8.80 -4.15
CA MET A 65 9.98 -8.07 -3.25
C MET A 65 11.46 -8.19 -3.64
N LYS A 66 11.87 -9.29 -4.24
CA LYS A 66 13.23 -9.41 -4.81
C LYS A 66 13.48 -8.43 -5.95
N GLU A 67 12.45 -8.13 -6.77
CA GLU A 67 12.54 -7.14 -7.85
C GLU A 67 12.61 -5.69 -7.32
N ALA A 68 12.02 -5.40 -6.18
CA ALA A 68 12.10 -4.09 -5.54
C ALA A 68 13.54 -3.75 -5.11
N GLY A 69 14.30 -4.75 -4.70
CA GLY A 69 15.69 -4.61 -4.29
C GLY A 69 15.90 -4.65 -2.78
N SER A 70 17.17 -4.70 -2.39
CA SER A 70 17.54 -4.84 -0.98
C SER A 70 17.15 -3.61 -0.17
N GLY A 71 16.49 -3.82 0.97
CA GLY A 71 16.08 -2.77 1.89
C GLY A 71 14.74 -2.10 1.57
N ALA A 72 14.03 -2.55 0.53
CA ALA A 72 12.66 -2.15 0.31
C ALA A 72 11.75 -2.65 1.44
N VAL A 73 10.92 -1.78 2.00
CA VAL A 73 9.98 -2.13 3.06
C VAL A 73 8.58 -2.34 2.51
N VAL A 74 7.78 -3.15 3.22
CA VAL A 74 6.38 -3.40 2.88
C VAL A 74 5.46 -2.70 3.86
N LEU A 75 4.43 -2.06 3.31
CA LEU A 75 3.40 -1.31 4.01
C LEU A 75 2.01 -1.80 3.61
N HIS A 76 1.05 -1.76 4.52
CA HIS A 76 -0.35 -2.08 4.30
C HIS A 76 -1.23 -1.33 5.28
N CYS A 77 -2.35 -0.80 4.83
CA CYS A 77 -3.27 -0.04 5.67
C CYS A 77 -4.08 -0.91 6.65
N LEU A 78 -4.09 -2.23 6.46
CA LEU A 78 -4.93 -3.18 7.20
C LEU A 78 -6.46 -2.89 7.07
N PRO A 79 -7.32 -3.93 7.14
CA PRO A 79 -7.00 -5.37 7.31
C PRO A 79 -6.32 -5.95 6.07
N ALA A 80 -5.56 -7.05 6.22
CA ALA A 80 -4.87 -7.73 5.14
C ALA A 80 -5.38 -9.15 4.95
N HIS A 81 -5.47 -9.60 3.69
CA HIS A 81 -5.87 -10.95 3.33
C HIS A 81 -4.67 -11.74 2.81
N ARG A 82 -4.09 -12.56 3.69
CA ARG A 82 -2.94 -13.40 3.36
C ARG A 82 -3.26 -14.37 2.23
N GLY A 83 -2.44 -14.34 1.18
CA GLY A 83 -2.63 -15.17 -0.01
C GLY A 83 -3.45 -14.52 -1.12
N GLU A 84 -3.99 -13.32 -0.88
CA GLU A 84 -4.60 -12.44 -1.87
C GLU A 84 -3.62 -11.34 -2.27
N GLU A 85 -3.77 -10.12 -1.74
CA GLU A 85 -2.92 -8.98 -2.08
C GLU A 85 -1.51 -9.04 -1.49
N ILE A 86 -1.29 -9.89 -0.47
CA ILE A 86 0.00 -10.05 0.20
C ILE A 86 0.24 -11.50 0.64
N SER A 87 1.44 -12.02 0.42
CA SER A 87 1.81 -13.34 0.92
C SER A 87 2.04 -13.35 2.44
N PRO A 88 1.80 -14.49 3.12
CA PRO A 88 2.11 -14.61 4.54
C PRO A 88 3.60 -14.35 4.84
N GLY A 89 4.50 -14.82 3.99
CA GLY A 89 5.94 -14.66 4.20
C GLY A 89 6.40 -13.22 4.10
N VAL A 90 5.82 -12.43 3.20
CA VAL A 90 6.11 -10.99 3.10
C VAL A 90 5.49 -10.23 4.26
N MET A 91 4.26 -10.55 4.63
CA MET A 91 3.57 -9.87 5.72
C MET A 91 4.27 -10.03 7.08
N GLU A 92 4.79 -11.22 7.35
CA GLU A 92 5.49 -11.57 8.60
C GLU A 92 7.03 -11.46 8.46
N GLY A 93 7.51 -11.05 7.30
CA GLY A 93 8.94 -10.96 6.98
C GLY A 93 9.64 -9.79 7.66
N SER A 94 10.98 -9.82 7.65
CA SER A 94 11.84 -8.79 8.27
C SER A 94 11.68 -7.40 7.66
N ASP A 95 11.25 -7.32 6.42
CA ASP A 95 11.06 -6.07 5.68
C ASP A 95 9.65 -5.48 5.83
N SER A 96 8.76 -6.20 6.50
CA SER A 96 7.43 -5.71 6.84
C SER A 96 7.51 -4.57 7.87
N ARG A 97 6.80 -3.48 7.59
CA ARG A 97 6.58 -2.36 8.50
C ARG A 97 5.08 -2.11 8.72
N ILE A 98 4.28 -3.13 8.46
CA ILE A 98 2.81 -3.05 8.49
C ILE A 98 2.32 -2.74 9.90
N PHE A 99 2.85 -3.44 10.89
CA PHE A 99 2.45 -3.23 12.28
C PHE A 99 3.03 -1.95 12.87
N ASP A 100 4.26 -1.58 12.51
CA ASP A 100 4.84 -0.27 12.85
C ASP A 100 4.01 0.87 12.26
N GLN A 101 3.53 0.72 11.02
CA GLN A 101 2.64 1.69 10.39
C GLN A 101 1.31 1.81 11.13
N ALA A 102 0.72 0.68 11.54
CA ALA A 102 -0.54 0.66 12.28
C ALA A 102 -0.40 1.35 13.65
N GLU A 103 0.69 1.10 14.35
CA GLU A 103 1.00 1.77 15.62
C GLU A 103 1.27 3.27 15.43
N ASN A 104 2.08 3.63 14.45
CA ASN A 104 2.41 5.02 14.15
C ASN A 104 1.20 5.87 13.77
N ARG A 105 0.14 5.27 13.26
CA ARG A 105 -1.13 5.97 13.03
C ARG A 105 -1.69 6.57 14.32
N LEU A 106 -1.62 5.85 15.43
CA LEU A 106 -2.03 6.36 16.74
C LEU A 106 -1.18 7.57 17.16
N HIS A 107 0.13 7.42 17.12
CA HIS A 107 1.07 8.46 17.55
C HIS A 107 0.98 9.73 16.68
N ALA A 108 0.90 9.57 15.38
CA ALA A 108 0.75 10.70 14.46
C ALA A 108 -0.56 11.47 14.66
N GLN A 109 -1.67 10.75 14.85
CA GLN A 109 -2.96 11.39 15.11
C GLN A 109 -3.02 12.07 16.47
N GLN A 110 -2.43 11.48 17.51
CA GLN A 110 -2.31 12.12 18.83
C GLN A 110 -1.50 13.42 18.75
N ALA A 111 -0.34 13.38 18.08
CA ALA A 111 0.50 14.57 17.90
C ALA A 111 -0.23 15.68 17.13
N LEU A 112 -0.95 15.31 16.06
CA LEU A 112 -1.75 16.25 15.28
C LEU A 112 -2.85 16.91 16.12
N LEU A 113 -3.60 16.11 16.89
CA LEU A 113 -4.64 16.62 17.78
C LEU A 113 -4.05 17.53 18.85
N ALA A 114 -2.93 17.15 19.47
CA ALA A 114 -2.27 18.00 20.47
C ALA A 114 -1.84 19.34 19.87
N ALA A 115 -1.26 19.35 18.67
CA ALA A 115 -0.88 20.58 17.97
C ALA A 115 -2.08 21.47 17.67
N LEU A 116 -3.18 20.91 17.14
CA LEU A 116 -4.39 21.64 16.81
C LEU A 116 -5.13 22.19 18.04
N MET A 117 -5.04 21.50 19.17
CA MET A 117 -5.64 21.90 20.44
C MET A 117 -4.75 22.84 21.28
N GLY A 118 -3.57 23.22 20.79
CA GLY A 118 -2.63 24.10 21.49
C GLY A 118 -1.89 23.42 22.63
N GLY A 119 -1.71 22.11 22.59
CA GLY A 119 -1.03 21.31 23.61
C GLY A 119 0.46 21.06 23.35
N LEU A 120 1.06 21.74 22.35
CA LEU A 120 2.49 21.69 22.02
C LEU A 120 3.11 23.07 22.17
#